data_e9406a22d37b193f4b31de415b966830
#
_entry.id   e9406a22d37b193f4b31de415b966830
#
_cell.length_a   1.000
_cell.length_b   1.000
_cell.length_c   1.000
_cell.angle_alpha   90.00
_cell.angle_beta   90.00
_cell.angle_gamma   90.00
#
_symmetry.space_group_name_H-M   'P 1'
#
loop_
_entity.id
_entity.type
_entity.pdbx_description
1 polymer ?
#
loop_
_entity_poly.entity_id
_entity_poly.type
_entity_poly.pdbx_seq_one_letter_code
_entity_poly.pdbx_strand_id
1 'polypeptide(L)'
;MIDRSLIGKTYPPFYSDVTEEKIRLFAKATGQTNPIHFLIESAKKEGYPSLLAPLTFLTTVSYEQEDPYKYLKDLNIELGQFLHANQKYTYFSPVCAGDRIKMESKLSDLFDKRGGRLQFLVFRSTYTNQDKVIVAKSKSTLVVR
;
A
#
# COMPACT_ATOMS: atom_id res chain seq x y z
N MET A 1 -16.16 20.64 3.63
CA MET A 1 -15.60 19.81 4.73
C MET A 1 -15.98 18.35 4.50
N ILE A 2 -15.04 17.44 4.69
CA ILE A 2 -15.29 16.01 4.51
C ILE A 2 -16.16 15.52 5.67
N ASP A 3 -17.17 14.71 5.36
CA ASP A 3 -18.12 14.21 6.34
C ASP A 3 -17.44 13.21 7.31
N ARG A 4 -17.46 13.52 8.59
CA ARG A 4 -16.89 12.69 9.66
C ARG A 4 -17.63 11.36 9.87
N SER A 5 -18.84 11.24 9.38
CA SER A 5 -19.58 9.96 9.42
C SER A 5 -18.94 8.87 8.56
N LEU A 6 -18.05 9.27 7.65
CA LEU A 6 -17.29 8.34 6.81
C LEU A 6 -16.14 7.63 7.53
N ILE A 7 -15.80 8.04 8.76
CA ILE A 7 -14.82 7.33 9.58
C ILE A 7 -15.33 5.90 9.83
N GLY A 8 -14.45 4.93 9.57
CA GLY A 8 -14.80 3.52 9.63
C GLY A 8 -15.24 2.91 8.27
N LYS A 9 -15.42 3.76 7.23
CA LYS A 9 -15.72 3.26 5.88
C LYS A 9 -14.64 2.29 5.42
N THR A 10 -15.06 1.10 5.02
CA THR A 10 -14.20 0.08 4.43
C THR A 10 -14.32 0.09 2.91
N TYR A 11 -13.28 -0.39 2.26
CA TYR A 11 -13.23 -0.53 0.81
C TYR A 11 -13.20 -2.00 0.43
N PRO A 12 -13.76 -2.37 -0.74
CA PRO A 12 -13.70 -3.76 -1.20
C PRO A 12 -12.26 -4.27 -1.24
N PRO A 13 -12.02 -5.54 -0.86
CA PRO A 13 -10.70 -6.14 -0.95
C PRO A 13 -10.19 -6.11 -2.38
N PHE A 14 -8.90 -5.87 -2.53
CA PHE A 14 -8.19 -5.95 -3.80
C PHE A 14 -7.12 -7.04 -3.74
N TYR A 15 -6.98 -7.81 -4.80
CA TYR A 15 -6.00 -8.89 -4.91
C TYR A 15 -4.98 -8.55 -5.98
N SER A 16 -3.71 -8.77 -5.68
CA SER A 16 -2.61 -8.56 -6.60
C SER A 16 -1.66 -9.75 -6.57
N ASP A 17 -1.29 -10.24 -7.74
CA ASP A 17 -0.28 -11.28 -7.88
C ASP A 17 1.11 -10.63 -7.87
N VAL A 18 1.97 -11.10 -6.99
CA VAL A 18 3.36 -10.67 -6.92
C VAL A 18 4.18 -11.50 -7.89
N THR A 19 4.65 -10.85 -8.95
CA THR A 19 5.44 -11.52 -9.98
C THR A 19 6.91 -11.12 -9.90
N GLU A 20 7.78 -11.95 -10.42
CA GLU A 20 9.21 -11.64 -10.54
C GLU A 20 9.44 -10.35 -11.34
N GLU A 21 8.69 -10.17 -12.42
CA GLU A 21 8.79 -8.99 -13.27
C GLU A 21 8.45 -7.71 -12.51
N LYS A 22 7.35 -7.70 -11.75
CA LYS A 22 6.95 -6.57 -10.93
C LYS A 22 8.00 -6.22 -9.88
N ILE A 23 8.57 -7.24 -9.22
CA ILE A 23 9.62 -7.04 -8.21
C ILE A 23 10.87 -6.42 -8.85
N ARG A 24 11.33 -6.98 -9.97
CA ARG A 24 12.52 -6.45 -10.67
C ARG A 24 12.32 -5.02 -11.14
N LEU A 25 11.15 -4.73 -11.71
CA LEU A 25 10.83 -3.39 -12.18
C LEU A 25 10.83 -2.37 -11.03
N PHE A 26 10.15 -2.70 -9.93
CA PHE A 26 10.10 -1.84 -8.74
C PHE A 26 11.48 -1.67 -8.10
N ALA A 27 12.24 -2.74 -7.96
CA ALA A 27 13.58 -2.71 -7.42
C ALA A 27 14.51 -1.81 -8.25
N LYS A 28 14.46 -1.95 -9.58
CA LYS A 28 15.21 -1.09 -10.49
C LYS A 28 14.78 0.38 -10.38
N ALA A 29 13.48 0.63 -10.39
CA ALA A 29 12.93 1.99 -10.33
C ALA A 29 13.26 2.71 -9.02
N THR A 30 13.41 1.97 -7.93
CA THR A 30 13.74 2.52 -6.60
C THR A 30 15.22 2.46 -6.25
N GLY A 31 16.07 2.06 -7.18
CA GLY A 31 17.52 2.03 -7.01
C GLY A 31 18.04 0.94 -6.08
N GLN A 32 17.30 -0.17 -5.94
CA GLN A 32 17.78 -1.33 -5.18
C GLN A 32 18.95 -2.01 -5.88
N THR A 33 19.93 -2.44 -5.10
CA THR A 33 21.14 -3.10 -5.62
C THR A 33 21.32 -4.52 -5.07
N ASN A 34 20.55 -4.90 -4.05
CA ASN A 34 20.68 -6.22 -3.46
C ASN A 34 20.19 -7.31 -4.43
N PRO A 35 21.03 -8.33 -4.74
CA PRO A 35 20.67 -9.39 -5.67
C PRO A 35 19.43 -10.19 -5.33
N ILE A 36 19.00 -10.22 -4.08
CA ILE A 36 17.78 -10.93 -3.64
C ILE A 36 16.50 -10.44 -4.33
N HIS A 37 16.52 -9.22 -4.88
CA HIS A 37 15.40 -8.64 -5.62
C HIS A 37 15.46 -8.91 -7.13
N PHE A 38 16.59 -9.44 -7.64
CA PHE A 38 16.85 -9.61 -9.07
C PHE A 38 17.14 -11.03 -9.49
N LEU A 39 17.80 -11.83 -8.64
CA LEU A 39 18.27 -13.18 -8.95
C LEU A 39 17.64 -14.18 -7.96
N ILE A 40 16.91 -15.16 -8.53
CA ILE A 40 16.23 -16.19 -7.72
C ILE A 40 17.22 -17.00 -6.88
N GLU A 41 18.38 -17.34 -7.43
CA GLU A 41 19.40 -18.10 -6.71
C GLU A 41 19.92 -17.34 -5.49
N SER A 42 20.11 -16.03 -5.63
CA SER A 42 20.54 -15.18 -4.51
C SER A 42 19.48 -15.12 -3.42
N ALA A 43 18.20 -15.00 -3.79
CA ALA A 43 17.09 -15.01 -2.84
C ALA A 43 17.00 -16.37 -2.12
N LYS A 44 17.09 -17.47 -2.84
CA LYS A 44 17.08 -18.83 -2.26
C LYS A 44 18.24 -19.06 -1.31
N LYS A 45 19.42 -18.58 -1.63
CA LYS A 45 20.61 -18.66 -0.75
C LYS A 45 20.38 -17.96 0.58
N GLU A 46 19.61 -16.88 0.60
CA GLU A 46 19.23 -16.15 1.83
C GLU A 46 18.00 -16.75 2.54
N GLY A 47 17.45 -17.86 2.02
CA GLY A 47 16.32 -18.58 2.63
C GLY A 47 14.94 -18.20 2.13
N TYR A 48 14.82 -17.40 1.08
CA TYR A 48 13.56 -17.05 0.46
C TYR A 48 13.16 -18.03 -0.64
N PRO A 49 11.85 -18.30 -0.84
CA PRO A 49 11.40 -19.26 -1.87
C PRO A 49 11.57 -18.73 -3.30
N SER A 50 11.63 -17.44 -3.49
CA SER A 50 11.81 -16.74 -4.77
C SER A 50 12.29 -15.31 -4.53
N LEU A 51 12.27 -14.45 -5.55
CA LEU A 51 12.66 -13.06 -5.40
C LEU A 51 11.92 -12.39 -4.24
N LEU A 52 12.67 -11.72 -3.36
CA LEU A 52 12.10 -10.94 -2.28
C LEU A 52 11.61 -9.59 -2.81
N ALA A 53 10.38 -9.24 -2.51
CA ALA A 53 9.88 -7.89 -2.77
C ALA A 53 10.62 -6.87 -1.89
N PRO A 54 11.09 -5.75 -2.45
CA PRO A 54 11.66 -4.68 -1.65
C PRO A 54 10.64 -4.14 -0.64
N LEU A 55 11.14 -3.59 0.45
CA LEU A 55 10.31 -2.81 1.36
C LEU A 55 9.64 -1.69 0.57
N THR A 56 8.41 -1.35 0.90
CA THR A 56 7.54 -0.41 0.18
C THR A 56 6.95 -0.91 -1.15
N PHE A 57 7.33 -2.10 -1.64
CA PHE A 57 6.71 -2.70 -2.84
C PHE A 57 5.18 -2.77 -2.73
N LEU A 58 4.64 -2.98 -1.53
CA LEU A 58 3.19 -3.05 -1.31
C LEU A 58 2.44 -1.75 -1.66
N THR A 59 3.15 -0.63 -1.77
CA THR A 59 2.58 0.62 -2.29
C THR A 59 2.03 0.45 -3.72
N THR A 60 2.62 -0.43 -4.52
CA THR A 60 2.19 -0.68 -5.90
C THR A 60 0.84 -1.39 -5.97
N VAL A 61 0.47 -2.15 -4.95
CA VAL A 61 -0.75 -2.97 -4.94
C VAL A 61 -2.01 -2.11 -5.15
N SER A 62 -2.10 -0.98 -4.46
CA SER A 62 -3.25 -0.09 -4.58
C SER A 62 -3.38 0.53 -5.98
N TYR A 63 -2.28 0.74 -6.67
CA TYR A 63 -2.25 1.34 -8.01
C TYR A 63 -2.58 0.36 -9.14
N GLU A 64 -2.65 -0.92 -8.88
CA GLU A 64 -3.08 -1.93 -9.85
C GLU A 64 -4.60 -2.03 -9.97
N GLN A 65 -5.35 -1.37 -9.10
CA GLN A 65 -6.80 -1.29 -9.19
C GLN A 65 -7.22 -0.53 -10.46
N GLU A 66 -8.37 -0.88 -11.02
CA GLU A 66 -8.92 -0.20 -12.20
C GLU A 66 -9.10 1.32 -11.97
N ASP A 67 -9.57 1.69 -10.78
CA ASP A 67 -9.65 3.09 -10.35
C ASP A 67 -9.00 3.25 -8.96
N PRO A 68 -7.67 3.46 -8.91
CA PRO A 68 -6.94 3.57 -7.65
C PRO A 68 -7.31 4.80 -6.82
N TYR A 69 -8.00 5.77 -7.42
CA TYR A 69 -8.45 7.00 -6.77
C TYR A 69 -9.96 7.06 -6.52
N LYS A 70 -10.65 5.93 -6.65
CA LYS A 70 -12.09 5.86 -6.40
C LYS A 70 -12.49 6.44 -5.04
N TYR A 71 -11.68 6.21 -4.02
CA TYR A 71 -11.93 6.73 -2.68
C TYR A 71 -12.00 8.27 -2.62
N LEU A 72 -11.27 8.98 -3.48
CA LEU A 72 -11.35 10.45 -3.55
C LEU A 72 -12.71 10.89 -4.06
N LYS A 73 -13.25 10.20 -5.07
CA LYS A 73 -14.60 10.48 -5.59
C LYS A 73 -15.66 10.24 -4.53
N ASP A 74 -15.55 9.12 -3.80
CA ASP A 74 -16.46 8.77 -2.71
C ASP A 74 -16.44 9.78 -1.56
N LEU A 75 -15.30 10.45 -1.37
CA LEU A 75 -15.12 11.50 -0.35
C LEU A 75 -15.36 12.91 -0.90
N ASN A 76 -15.75 13.04 -2.17
CA ASN A 76 -15.93 14.31 -2.89
C ASN A 76 -14.66 15.19 -2.84
N ILE A 77 -13.50 14.58 -3.07
CA ILE A 77 -12.20 15.24 -3.12
C ILE A 77 -11.66 15.19 -4.54
N GLU A 78 -11.25 16.33 -5.06
CA GLU A 78 -10.58 16.38 -6.36
C GLU A 78 -9.10 16.02 -6.25
N LEU A 79 -8.58 15.35 -7.28
CA LEU A 79 -7.19 14.86 -7.31
C LEU A 79 -6.16 15.96 -7.03
N GLY A 80 -6.41 17.17 -7.49
CA GLY A 80 -5.52 18.32 -7.28
C GLY A 80 -5.53 18.90 -5.86
N GLN A 81 -6.47 18.49 -5.03
CA GLN A 81 -6.65 19.02 -3.67
C GLN A 81 -5.91 18.23 -2.61
N PHE A 82 -5.46 17.00 -2.91
CA PHE A 82 -4.82 16.17 -1.91
C PHE A 82 -3.32 15.97 -2.15
N LEU A 83 -2.60 15.75 -1.05
CA LEU A 83 -1.18 15.42 -1.03
C LEU A 83 -0.93 14.30 -0.04
N HIS A 84 0.07 13.48 -0.31
CA HIS A 84 0.57 12.52 0.67
C HIS A 84 1.36 13.26 1.76
N ALA A 85 0.93 13.08 3.01
CA ALA A 85 1.59 13.69 4.17
C ALA A 85 2.50 12.71 4.91
N ASN A 86 2.10 11.44 5.00
CA ASN A 86 2.88 10.42 5.70
C ASN A 86 2.49 9.02 5.21
N GLN A 87 3.48 8.12 5.21
CA GLN A 87 3.29 6.70 4.94
C GLN A 87 4.13 5.89 5.92
N LYS A 88 3.48 4.93 6.60
CA LYS A 88 4.13 4.01 7.54
C LYS A 88 3.77 2.58 7.20
N TYR A 89 4.78 1.71 7.17
CA TYR A 89 4.60 0.26 7.08
C TYR A 89 5.08 -0.43 8.35
N THR A 90 4.37 -1.49 8.71
CA THR A 90 4.81 -2.47 9.72
C THR A 90 4.81 -3.83 9.05
N TYR A 91 5.96 -4.49 9.03
CA TYR A 91 6.16 -5.76 8.34
C TYR A 91 6.17 -6.92 9.33
N PHE A 92 5.49 -8.00 8.99
CA PHE A 92 5.37 -9.21 9.81
C PHE A 92 5.96 -10.44 9.14
N SER A 93 5.95 -10.47 7.81
CA SER A 93 6.44 -11.59 7.00
C SER A 93 6.95 -11.08 5.67
N PRO A 94 7.99 -11.71 5.09
CA PRO A 94 8.47 -11.35 3.75
C PRO A 94 7.40 -11.62 2.69
N VAL A 95 7.43 -10.81 1.64
CA VAL A 95 6.62 -10.97 0.43
C VAL A 95 7.57 -11.37 -0.71
N CYS A 96 7.26 -12.46 -1.38
CA CYS A 96 8.07 -12.99 -2.46
C CYS A 96 7.28 -13.15 -3.75
N ALA A 97 7.98 -13.24 -4.86
CA ALA A 97 7.36 -13.62 -6.13
C ALA A 97 6.62 -14.96 -5.97
N GLY A 98 5.41 -15.04 -6.51
CA GLY A 98 4.50 -16.16 -6.35
C GLY A 98 3.42 -15.95 -5.29
N ASP A 99 3.58 -14.96 -4.41
CA ASP A 99 2.54 -14.60 -3.46
C ASP A 99 1.37 -13.91 -4.15
N ARG A 100 0.17 -14.11 -3.60
CA ARG A 100 -1.02 -13.35 -3.94
C ARG A 100 -1.43 -12.53 -2.72
N ILE A 101 -1.38 -11.22 -2.86
CA ILE A 101 -1.64 -10.28 -1.78
C ILE A 101 -3.07 -9.77 -1.86
N LYS A 102 -3.79 -9.93 -0.75
CA LYS A 102 -5.07 -9.28 -0.50
C LYS A 102 -4.85 -8.01 0.30
N MET A 103 -5.28 -6.88 -0.23
CA MET A 103 -5.25 -5.60 0.45
C MET A 103 -6.65 -5.21 0.90
N GLU A 104 -6.80 -4.91 2.18
CA GLU A 104 -8.03 -4.39 2.77
C GLU A 104 -7.74 -3.04 3.41
N SER A 105 -8.55 -2.03 3.11
CA SER A 105 -8.34 -0.67 3.58
C SER A 105 -9.59 -0.09 4.23
N LYS A 106 -9.40 0.79 5.21
CA LYS A 106 -10.47 1.61 5.77
C LYS A 106 -10.01 3.03 6.09
N LEU A 107 -10.92 3.97 6.01
CA LEU A 107 -10.73 5.31 6.55
C LEU A 107 -10.85 5.22 8.08
N SER A 108 -9.72 5.30 8.78
CA SER A 108 -9.66 5.06 10.23
C SER A 108 -9.78 6.32 11.05
N ASP A 109 -9.44 7.47 10.48
CA ASP A 109 -9.50 8.76 11.19
C ASP A 109 -9.59 9.93 10.21
N LEU A 110 -10.15 11.04 10.71
CA LEU A 110 -10.26 12.31 10.00
C LEU A 110 -10.10 13.43 11.03
N PHE A 111 -9.13 14.31 10.83
CA PHE A 111 -8.92 15.46 11.72
C PHE A 111 -8.53 16.72 10.95
N ASP A 112 -8.76 17.86 11.58
CA ASP A 112 -8.51 19.16 10.97
C ASP A 112 -7.33 19.87 11.65
N LYS A 113 -6.66 20.70 10.88
CA LYS A 113 -5.67 21.68 11.39
C LYS A 113 -5.91 23.05 10.77
N ARG A 114 -5.34 24.08 11.39
CA ARG A 114 -5.43 25.48 10.93
C ARG A 114 -6.88 25.96 10.72
N GLY A 115 -7.77 25.64 11.69
CA GLY A 115 -9.17 26.08 11.61
C GLY A 115 -9.95 25.47 10.45
N GLY A 116 -9.68 24.21 10.09
CA GLY A 116 -10.37 23.49 9.02
C GLY A 116 -9.80 23.72 7.62
N ARG A 117 -8.74 24.52 7.47
CA ARG A 117 -8.10 24.77 6.16
C ARG A 117 -7.33 23.55 5.64
N LEU A 118 -6.91 22.67 6.53
CA LEU A 118 -6.24 21.42 6.22
C LEU A 118 -7.01 20.28 6.87
N GLN A 119 -7.48 19.36 6.07
CA GLN A 119 -8.13 18.15 6.55
C GLN A 119 -7.21 16.96 6.32
N PHE A 120 -7.03 16.13 7.34
CA PHE A 120 -6.16 14.95 7.29
C PHE A 120 -7.01 13.69 7.34
N LEU A 121 -6.81 12.83 6.34
CA LEU A 121 -7.43 11.52 6.27
C LEU A 121 -6.39 10.45 6.57
N VAL A 122 -6.73 9.54 7.46
CA VAL A 122 -5.87 8.42 7.83
C VAL A 122 -6.50 7.12 7.32
N PHE A 123 -5.83 6.49 6.38
CA PHE A 123 -6.19 5.15 5.89
C PHE A 123 -5.29 4.11 6.55
N ARG A 124 -5.90 3.02 7.00
CA ARG A 124 -5.17 1.85 7.46
C ARG A 124 -5.47 0.68 6.54
N SER A 125 -4.40 0.00 6.12
CA SER A 125 -4.51 -1.15 5.23
C SER A 125 -3.85 -2.36 5.85
N THR A 126 -4.41 -3.53 5.57
CA THR A 126 -3.86 -4.84 5.95
C THR A 126 -3.59 -5.62 4.68
N TYR A 127 -2.40 -6.20 4.61
CA TYR A 127 -1.94 -7.02 3.49
C TYR A 127 -1.79 -8.45 3.95
N THR A 128 -2.48 -9.36 3.28
CA THR A 128 -2.55 -10.79 3.63
C THR A 128 -2.16 -11.62 2.41
N ASN A 129 -1.33 -12.65 2.59
CA ASN A 129 -0.97 -13.55 1.50
C ASN A 129 -2.01 -14.66 1.28
N GLN A 130 -1.77 -15.56 0.32
CA GLN A 130 -2.64 -16.69 -0.02
C GLN A 130 -2.82 -17.70 1.12
N ASP A 131 -1.89 -17.76 2.06
CA ASP A 131 -1.93 -18.63 3.24
C ASP A 131 -2.64 -17.97 4.43
N LYS A 132 -3.31 -16.85 4.20
CA LYS A 132 -4.01 -16.04 5.22
C LYS A 132 -3.08 -15.48 6.30
N VAL A 133 -1.80 -15.33 5.99
CA VAL A 133 -0.82 -14.70 6.87
C VAL A 133 -0.82 -13.20 6.61
N ILE A 134 -0.96 -12.39 7.64
CA ILE A 134 -0.78 -10.95 7.56
C ILE A 134 0.71 -10.67 7.34
N VAL A 135 1.07 -10.15 6.18
CA VAL A 135 2.46 -9.85 5.82
C VAL A 135 2.87 -8.44 6.21
N ALA A 136 1.93 -7.51 6.18
CA ALA A 136 2.18 -6.12 6.57
C ALA A 136 0.90 -5.39 6.91
N LYS A 137 1.05 -4.26 7.61
CA LYS A 137 0.02 -3.23 7.79
C LYS A 137 0.59 -1.89 7.39
N SER A 138 -0.25 -1.01 6.88
CA SER A 138 0.15 0.36 6.57
C SER A 138 -0.78 1.39 7.18
N LYS A 139 -0.22 2.57 7.40
CA LYS A 139 -0.93 3.79 7.76
C LYS A 139 -0.54 4.87 6.76
N SER A 140 -1.49 5.31 5.96
CA SER A 140 -1.32 6.39 4.99
C SER A 140 -2.08 7.62 5.48
N THR A 141 -1.42 8.76 5.53
CA THR A 141 -2.06 10.02 5.89
C THR A 141 -2.03 10.94 4.67
N LEU A 142 -3.21 11.32 4.24
CA LEU A 142 -3.41 12.31 3.18
C LEU A 142 -3.81 13.64 3.78
N VAL A 143 -3.43 14.73 3.15
CA VAL A 143 -3.89 16.08 3.50
C VAL A 143 -4.65 16.68 2.33
N VAL A 144 -5.82 17.21 2.62
CA VAL A 144 -6.67 17.94 1.68
C VAL A 144 -6.62 19.41 2.03
N ARG A 145 -6.45 20.26 0.99
CA ARG A 145 -6.33 21.72 1.09
C ARG A 145 -7.23 22.44 0.09
#